data_8dd6fe339e76989ab0b6d680f4d8f835
#
_entry.id   8dd6fe339e76989ab0b6d680f4d8f835
#
_cell.length_a   1.000
_cell.length_b   1.000
_cell.length_c   1.000
_cell.angle_alpha   90.00
_cell.angle_beta   90.00
_cell.angle_gamma   90.00
#
_symmetry.space_group_name_H-M   'P 1'
#
loop_
_entity.id
_entity.type
_entity.pdbx_description
1 polymer ?
#
loop_
_entity_poly.entity_id
_entity_poly.type
_entity_poly.pdbx_seq_one_letter_code
_entity_poly.pdbx_strand_id
1 'polypeptide(L)'
;DESYIYMDIYGTEVEGRLEFRVVDVNAELGLAIPDDADAAEAVLADAIGAIRAYAEPRFGLGTNGRPWTIEFTDEVELLDTENGLFVVLPFEVADTFDTVPETVDVFYEAFVLENDNHKGFFHIGNYWEGGIFANESDPFLRFFDADDTRQTFDLDDPDFWGGLWGVVELGVDHIRIGTDHILFLVALLLPSVLVFTHKWEPAPSFSSALWRILKIATSFTVAHSITLSLAGFGVVELPSKPVETIIAISIILAALHNFFPIFQNKEWVLAFAFGLFHGLGFAGLLTELGLDRTNRVWSLFAFNVGVEIGQVVILLLLFPALFLLRRTRLYHVGFFTIGS
;
A
#
# COMPACT_ATOMS: atom_id res chain seq x y z
N ASP A 1 -21.82 -12.58 -10.11
CA ASP A 1 -21.46 -13.78 -9.40
C ASP A 1 -19.93 -13.92 -9.49
N GLU A 2 -19.25 -13.70 -8.36
CA GLU A 2 -17.80 -13.62 -8.29
C GLU A 2 -17.26 -14.12 -6.97
N SER A 3 -16.08 -14.70 -7.01
CA SER A 3 -15.27 -15.05 -5.85
C SER A 3 -13.83 -14.66 -6.09
N TYR A 4 -13.07 -14.49 -5.03
CA TYR A 4 -11.69 -14.05 -5.12
C TYR A 4 -10.77 -15.05 -4.42
N ILE A 5 -9.60 -15.23 -5.01
CA ILE A 5 -8.53 -16.10 -4.51
C ILE A 5 -7.29 -15.23 -4.43
N TYR A 6 -6.83 -14.98 -3.23
CA TYR A 6 -5.58 -14.25 -2.99
C TYR A 6 -4.51 -15.24 -2.51
N MET A 7 -3.33 -15.11 -3.05
CA MET A 7 -2.15 -15.88 -2.65
C MET A 7 -1.00 -14.91 -2.39
N ASP A 8 -0.37 -15.08 -1.26
CA ASP A 8 0.80 -14.31 -0.85
C ASP A 8 1.99 -15.25 -0.67
N ILE A 9 3.16 -14.81 -1.12
CA ILE A 9 4.42 -15.58 -1.05
C ILE A 9 5.44 -14.76 -0.25
N TYR A 10 5.84 -15.29 0.90
CA TYR A 10 6.81 -14.67 1.81
C TYR A 10 8.05 -15.55 1.95
N GLY A 11 8.99 -15.38 1.00
CA GLY A 11 10.13 -16.26 0.90
C GLY A 11 9.70 -17.70 0.59
N THR A 12 9.85 -18.62 1.55
CA THR A 12 9.45 -20.03 1.39
C THR A 12 8.09 -20.36 2.00
N GLU A 13 7.36 -19.38 2.50
CA GLU A 13 6.02 -19.54 3.06
C GLU A 13 4.98 -19.04 2.04
N VAL A 14 3.89 -19.79 1.91
CA VAL A 14 2.76 -19.45 1.06
C VAL A 14 1.51 -19.44 1.90
N GLU A 15 0.77 -18.37 1.87
CA GLU A 15 -0.53 -18.23 2.51
C GLU A 15 -1.50 -17.52 1.58
N GLY A 16 -2.75 -17.46 1.97
CA GLY A 16 -3.74 -16.74 1.18
C GLY A 16 -5.12 -16.77 1.77
N ARG A 17 -6.10 -16.38 0.98
CA ARG A 17 -7.50 -16.41 1.37
C ARG A 17 -8.41 -16.61 0.18
N LEU A 18 -9.55 -17.24 0.44
CA LEU A 18 -10.68 -17.30 -0.46
C LEU A 18 -11.75 -16.31 0.04
N GLU A 19 -12.33 -15.57 -0.87
CA GLU A 19 -13.43 -14.65 -0.57
C GLU A 19 -14.67 -15.07 -1.36
N PHE A 20 -15.71 -15.50 -0.66
CA PHE A 20 -16.97 -15.99 -1.21
C PHE A 20 -18.11 -15.04 -0.88
N ARG A 21 -18.84 -14.59 -1.89
CA ARG A 21 -20.03 -13.77 -1.64
C ARG A 21 -21.07 -14.54 -0.83
N VAL A 22 -21.58 -13.92 0.22
CA VAL A 22 -22.62 -14.51 1.10
C VAL A 22 -23.83 -14.98 0.30
N VAL A 23 -24.23 -14.24 -0.71
CA VAL A 23 -25.38 -14.58 -1.59
C VAL A 23 -25.12 -15.88 -2.35
N ASP A 24 -23.92 -16.11 -2.86
CA ASP A 24 -23.57 -17.32 -3.61
C ASP A 24 -23.43 -18.53 -2.66
N VAL A 25 -22.83 -18.31 -1.48
CA VAL A 25 -22.75 -19.31 -0.40
C VAL A 25 -24.13 -19.76 0.03
N ASN A 26 -25.05 -18.81 0.25
CA ASN A 26 -26.43 -19.13 0.64
C ASN A 26 -27.17 -19.93 -0.44
N ALA A 27 -27.00 -19.53 -1.71
CA ALA A 27 -27.65 -20.20 -2.83
C ALA A 27 -27.18 -21.64 -3.00
N GLU A 28 -25.86 -21.89 -2.90
CA GLU A 28 -25.27 -23.19 -3.15
C GLU A 28 -25.41 -24.15 -1.96
N LEU A 29 -25.20 -23.65 -0.73
CA LEU A 29 -25.20 -24.49 0.47
C LEU A 29 -26.57 -24.53 1.18
N GLY A 30 -27.56 -23.77 0.70
CA GLY A 30 -28.86 -23.66 1.35
C GLY A 30 -28.79 -23.03 2.74
N LEU A 31 -27.80 -22.16 2.96
CA LEU A 31 -27.62 -21.42 4.19
C LEU A 31 -28.49 -20.16 4.19
N ALA A 32 -28.62 -19.52 5.35
CA ALA A 32 -29.39 -18.29 5.54
C ALA A 32 -28.57 -17.23 6.29
N ILE A 33 -27.33 -16.99 5.82
CA ILE A 33 -26.48 -15.95 6.36
C ILE A 33 -27.06 -14.60 5.93
N PRO A 34 -27.33 -13.67 6.87
CA PRO A 34 -27.83 -12.32 6.54
C PRO A 34 -26.83 -11.54 5.67
N ASP A 35 -27.37 -10.58 4.89
CA ASP A 35 -26.57 -9.68 4.05
C ASP A 35 -26.07 -8.43 4.80
N ASP A 36 -26.32 -8.40 6.09
CA ASP A 36 -25.87 -7.38 7.04
C ASP A 36 -24.73 -7.95 7.90
N ALA A 37 -23.59 -7.29 7.92
CA ALA A 37 -22.37 -7.81 8.54
C ALA A 37 -22.54 -8.12 10.03
N ASP A 38 -23.19 -7.24 10.80
CA ASP A 38 -23.40 -7.44 12.24
C ASP A 38 -24.30 -8.65 12.51
N ALA A 39 -25.33 -8.84 11.67
CA ALA A 39 -26.24 -9.99 11.79
C ALA A 39 -25.61 -11.28 11.28
N ALA A 40 -24.76 -11.21 10.25
CA ALA A 40 -24.05 -12.34 9.69
C ALA A 40 -23.02 -12.91 10.67
N GLU A 41 -22.28 -12.06 11.39
CA GLU A 41 -21.27 -12.47 12.38
C GLU A 41 -21.88 -13.42 13.43
N ALA A 42 -23.13 -13.17 13.85
CA ALA A 42 -23.81 -13.99 14.85
C ALA A 42 -24.09 -15.43 14.39
N VAL A 43 -24.20 -15.70 13.10
CA VAL A 43 -24.55 -17.02 12.52
C VAL A 43 -23.37 -17.66 11.78
N LEU A 44 -22.32 -16.92 11.51
CA LEU A 44 -21.16 -17.39 10.74
C LEU A 44 -20.48 -18.58 11.39
N ALA A 45 -20.33 -18.57 12.72
CA ALA A 45 -19.71 -19.64 13.47
C ALA A 45 -20.38 -21.01 13.25
N ASP A 46 -21.69 -21.05 13.06
CA ASP A 46 -22.45 -22.27 12.77
C ASP A 46 -22.33 -22.69 11.29
N ALA A 47 -22.15 -21.72 10.38
CA ALA A 47 -22.10 -21.93 8.94
C ALA A 47 -20.68 -22.32 8.44
N ILE A 48 -19.63 -21.89 9.13
CA ILE A 48 -18.25 -21.97 8.64
C ILE A 48 -17.79 -23.40 8.33
N GLY A 49 -18.20 -24.39 9.13
CA GLY A 49 -17.87 -25.79 8.88
C GLY A 49 -18.40 -26.31 7.55
N ALA A 50 -19.62 -25.90 7.16
CA ALA A 50 -20.19 -26.24 5.86
C ALA A 50 -19.50 -25.53 4.70
N ILE A 51 -19.11 -24.27 4.89
CA ILE A 51 -18.42 -23.47 3.87
C ILE A 51 -17.02 -24.05 3.61
N ARG A 52 -16.26 -24.40 4.65
CA ARG A 52 -14.95 -25.06 4.51
C ARG A 52 -15.07 -26.42 3.82
N ALA A 53 -15.99 -27.26 4.26
CA ALA A 53 -16.22 -28.58 3.65
C ALA A 53 -16.59 -28.49 2.17
N TYR A 54 -17.20 -27.37 1.75
CA TYR A 54 -17.47 -27.08 0.34
C TYR A 54 -16.20 -26.62 -0.40
N ALA A 55 -15.40 -25.75 0.21
CA ALA A 55 -14.21 -25.15 -0.38
C ALA A 55 -13.05 -26.15 -0.55
N GLU A 56 -12.77 -26.97 0.48
CA GLU A 56 -11.63 -27.90 0.53
C GLU A 56 -11.47 -28.78 -0.72
N PRO A 57 -12.48 -29.48 -1.25
CA PRO A 57 -12.32 -30.30 -2.45
C PRO A 57 -12.33 -29.49 -3.77
N ARG A 58 -12.63 -28.19 -3.73
CA ARG A 58 -12.82 -27.31 -4.88
C ARG A 58 -11.73 -26.26 -5.09
N PHE A 59 -10.76 -26.24 -4.19
CA PHE A 59 -9.60 -25.37 -4.28
C PHE A 59 -8.33 -26.14 -3.99
N GLY A 60 -7.27 -25.85 -4.73
CA GLY A 60 -5.98 -26.45 -4.52
C GLY A 60 -4.86 -25.66 -5.15
N LEU A 61 -3.71 -25.74 -4.52
CA LEU A 61 -2.43 -25.21 -5.02
C LEU A 61 -1.45 -26.36 -5.22
N GLY A 62 -0.44 -26.14 -6.05
CA GLY A 62 0.60 -27.13 -6.30
C GLY A 62 1.74 -26.57 -7.14
N THR A 63 2.71 -27.41 -7.47
CA THR A 63 3.76 -27.09 -8.43
C THR A 63 4.16 -28.34 -9.20
N ASN A 64 4.35 -28.23 -10.51
CA ASN A 64 4.74 -29.34 -11.38
C ASN A 64 3.83 -30.58 -11.22
N GLY A 65 2.53 -30.39 -11.05
CA GLY A 65 1.54 -31.43 -10.84
C GLY A 65 1.57 -32.11 -9.46
N ARG A 66 2.32 -31.57 -8.50
CA ARG A 66 2.34 -32.04 -7.11
C ARG A 66 1.48 -31.10 -6.26
N PRO A 67 0.38 -31.59 -5.69
CA PRO A 67 -0.47 -30.76 -4.84
C PRO A 67 0.25 -30.38 -3.54
N TRP A 68 -0.04 -29.19 -3.04
CA TRP A 68 0.36 -28.72 -1.73
C TRP A 68 -0.71 -29.04 -0.69
N THR A 69 -0.31 -29.14 0.55
CA THR A 69 -1.22 -29.32 1.70
C THR A 69 -1.73 -27.96 2.15
N ILE A 70 -3.02 -27.69 1.94
CA ILE A 70 -3.67 -26.44 2.34
C ILE A 70 -4.37 -26.67 3.68
N GLU A 71 -4.11 -25.79 4.65
CA GLU A 71 -4.78 -25.77 5.96
C GLU A 71 -5.55 -24.46 6.11
N PHE A 72 -6.89 -24.54 6.19
CA PHE A 72 -7.71 -23.36 6.48
C PHE A 72 -7.59 -22.99 7.95
N THR A 73 -7.31 -21.71 8.24
CA THR A 73 -7.16 -21.22 9.61
C THR A 73 -8.52 -21.10 10.32
N ASP A 74 -8.51 -21.01 11.64
CA ASP A 74 -9.75 -20.85 12.42
C ASP A 74 -10.30 -19.42 12.38
N GLU A 75 -9.49 -18.47 11.96
CA GLU A 75 -9.84 -17.07 11.80
C GLU A 75 -10.69 -16.92 10.53
N VAL A 76 -11.94 -16.52 10.69
CA VAL A 76 -12.87 -16.26 9.58
C VAL A 76 -13.41 -14.86 9.76
N GLU A 77 -13.41 -14.11 8.69
CA GLU A 77 -13.81 -12.71 8.69
C GLU A 77 -14.97 -12.49 7.72
N LEU A 78 -15.71 -11.42 7.96
CA LEU A 78 -16.67 -10.88 7.01
C LEU A 78 -16.09 -9.59 6.43
N LEU A 79 -16.10 -9.49 5.12
CA LEU A 79 -15.66 -8.31 4.38
C LEU A 79 -16.86 -7.67 3.71
N ASP A 80 -17.26 -6.48 4.18
CA ASP A 80 -18.35 -5.70 3.59
C ASP A 80 -17.76 -4.73 2.55
N THR A 81 -18.20 -4.88 1.30
CA THR A 81 -17.71 -4.11 0.15
C THR A 81 -18.84 -3.51 -0.64
N GLU A 82 -18.55 -2.63 -1.58
CA GLU A 82 -19.54 -2.10 -2.54
C GLU A 82 -20.20 -3.21 -3.38
N ASN A 83 -19.53 -4.36 -3.56
CA ASN A 83 -20.01 -5.52 -4.31
C ASN A 83 -20.84 -6.50 -3.46
N GLY A 84 -20.97 -6.26 -2.17
CA GLY A 84 -21.70 -7.09 -1.22
C GLY A 84 -20.84 -7.62 -0.07
N LEU A 85 -21.46 -8.48 0.73
CA LEU A 85 -20.81 -9.11 1.87
C LEU A 85 -20.10 -10.40 1.45
N PHE A 86 -18.83 -10.58 1.86
CA PHE A 86 -18.01 -11.75 1.58
C PHE A 86 -17.65 -12.46 2.88
N VAL A 87 -17.62 -13.80 2.82
CA VAL A 87 -16.97 -14.65 3.82
C VAL A 87 -15.52 -14.85 3.37
N VAL A 88 -14.59 -14.52 4.24
CA VAL A 88 -13.15 -14.67 4.02
C VAL A 88 -12.67 -15.93 4.72
N LEU A 89 -12.04 -16.84 3.98
CA LEU A 89 -11.47 -18.10 4.44
C LEU A 89 -9.95 -18.04 4.28
N PRO A 90 -9.20 -17.63 5.29
CA PRO A 90 -7.75 -17.65 5.23
C PRO A 90 -7.21 -19.08 5.23
N PHE A 91 -6.10 -19.30 4.52
CA PHE A 91 -5.41 -20.57 4.48
C PHE A 91 -3.90 -20.37 4.50
N GLU A 92 -3.21 -21.42 4.96
CA GLU A 92 -1.75 -21.55 4.91
C GLU A 92 -1.38 -22.82 4.16
N VAL A 93 -0.21 -22.81 3.51
CA VAL A 93 0.37 -24.01 2.91
C VAL A 93 1.32 -24.65 3.91
N ALA A 94 0.97 -25.86 4.38
CA ALA A 94 1.75 -26.59 5.38
C ALA A 94 3.07 -27.17 4.84
N ASP A 95 3.24 -27.20 3.51
CA ASP A 95 4.46 -27.68 2.87
C ASP A 95 5.60 -26.68 3.08
N THR A 96 6.80 -27.20 3.29
CA THR A 96 8.01 -26.38 3.38
C THR A 96 8.77 -26.42 2.07
N PHE A 97 9.18 -25.25 1.60
CA PHE A 97 9.94 -25.11 0.37
C PHE A 97 11.39 -24.73 0.69
N ASP A 98 12.34 -25.31 -0.04
CA ASP A 98 13.75 -24.92 0.04
C ASP A 98 14.01 -23.59 -0.71
N THR A 99 13.22 -23.32 -1.73
CA THR A 99 13.20 -22.09 -2.56
C THR A 99 11.77 -21.80 -2.98
N VAL A 100 11.50 -20.55 -3.33
CA VAL A 100 10.23 -20.16 -3.96
C VAL A 100 9.99 -21.03 -5.21
N PRO A 101 8.81 -21.64 -5.38
CA PRO A 101 8.49 -22.41 -6.58
C PRO A 101 8.54 -21.54 -7.83
N GLU A 102 9.12 -22.04 -8.93
CA GLU A 102 9.14 -21.33 -10.22
C GLU A 102 7.74 -21.23 -10.86
N THR A 103 6.85 -22.17 -10.53
CA THR A 103 5.49 -22.21 -11.05
C THR A 103 4.50 -22.55 -9.96
N VAL A 104 3.30 -22.03 -10.03
CA VAL A 104 2.16 -22.42 -9.18
C VAL A 104 1.04 -22.93 -10.04
N ASP A 105 0.64 -24.18 -9.80
CA ASP A 105 -0.57 -24.79 -10.34
C ASP A 105 -1.73 -24.42 -9.42
N VAL A 106 -2.76 -23.78 -9.94
CA VAL A 106 -3.98 -23.40 -9.20
C VAL A 106 -5.16 -24.19 -9.75
N PHE A 107 -5.91 -24.79 -8.86
CA PHE A 107 -7.15 -25.48 -9.13
C PHE A 107 -8.29 -24.79 -8.40
N TYR A 108 -9.36 -24.46 -9.14
CA TYR A 108 -10.52 -23.80 -8.59
C TYR A 108 -11.82 -24.24 -9.27
N GLU A 109 -12.73 -24.82 -8.50
CA GLU A 109 -14.04 -25.28 -8.96
C GLU A 109 -15.22 -24.72 -8.14
N ALA A 110 -14.96 -23.91 -7.11
CA ALA A 110 -16.03 -23.39 -6.27
C ALA A 110 -16.96 -22.46 -7.06
N PHE A 111 -18.24 -22.75 -7.05
CA PHE A 111 -19.35 -22.07 -7.73
C PHE A 111 -19.29 -22.06 -9.26
N VAL A 112 -18.11 -22.22 -9.88
CA VAL A 112 -17.97 -22.11 -11.35
C VAL A 112 -18.57 -23.29 -12.09
N LEU A 113 -18.70 -24.47 -11.44
CA LEU A 113 -19.35 -25.64 -12.03
C LEU A 113 -20.87 -25.64 -11.89
N GLU A 114 -21.37 -24.97 -10.85
CA GLU A 114 -22.79 -24.85 -10.56
C GLU A 114 -23.48 -23.66 -11.25
N ASN A 115 -22.68 -22.63 -11.60
CA ASN A 115 -23.17 -21.42 -12.23
C ASN A 115 -22.21 -20.93 -13.34
N ASP A 116 -22.62 -21.10 -14.60
CA ASP A 116 -21.85 -20.73 -15.81
C ASP A 116 -21.45 -19.24 -15.86
N ASN A 117 -22.14 -18.38 -15.11
CA ASN A 117 -21.82 -16.95 -15.03
C ASN A 117 -20.87 -16.61 -13.88
N HIS A 118 -20.58 -17.56 -12.98
CA HIS A 118 -19.67 -17.33 -11.87
C HIS A 118 -18.22 -17.33 -12.34
N LYS A 119 -17.42 -16.44 -11.80
CA LYS A 119 -15.98 -16.36 -12.05
C LYS A 119 -15.21 -16.30 -10.75
N GLY A 120 -14.16 -17.11 -10.67
CA GLY A 120 -13.17 -17.04 -9.61
C GLY A 120 -11.98 -16.19 -10.07
N PHE A 121 -11.73 -15.08 -9.42
CA PHE A 121 -10.61 -14.18 -9.75
C PHE A 121 -9.40 -14.51 -8.89
N PHE A 122 -8.28 -14.82 -9.53
CA PHE A 122 -7.02 -15.14 -8.86
C PHE A 122 -6.06 -13.95 -8.88
N HIS A 123 -5.54 -13.66 -7.71
CA HIS A 123 -4.54 -12.61 -7.48
C HIS A 123 -3.32 -13.18 -6.76
N ILE A 124 -2.13 -12.77 -7.18
CA ILE A 124 -0.96 -12.80 -6.33
C ILE A 124 -0.88 -11.44 -5.65
N GLY A 125 -1.12 -11.43 -4.33
CA GLY A 125 -1.12 -10.22 -3.52
C GLY A 125 0.30 -9.73 -3.27
N ASN A 126 1.11 -10.56 -2.60
CA ASN A 126 2.49 -10.23 -2.27
C ASN A 126 3.43 -11.35 -2.74
N TYR A 127 4.43 -10.96 -3.49
CA TYR A 127 5.53 -11.80 -3.91
C TYR A 127 6.79 -10.95 -4.03
N TRP A 128 7.57 -10.90 -2.94
CA TRP A 128 8.69 -9.96 -2.83
C TRP A 128 9.77 -10.20 -3.89
N GLU A 129 10.15 -11.45 -4.12
CA GLU A 129 11.19 -11.85 -5.08
C GLU A 129 10.78 -11.55 -6.53
N GLY A 130 9.49 -11.54 -6.84
CA GLY A 130 8.94 -11.14 -8.13
C GLY A 130 8.62 -9.64 -8.24
N GLY A 131 8.80 -8.86 -7.16
CA GLY A 131 8.48 -7.44 -7.12
C GLY A 131 6.98 -7.13 -7.17
N ILE A 132 6.14 -8.10 -6.80
CA ILE A 132 4.68 -7.95 -6.75
C ILE A 132 4.28 -7.58 -5.33
N PHE A 133 3.54 -6.49 -5.19
CA PHE A 133 3.03 -6.00 -3.92
C PHE A 133 1.56 -5.62 -4.08
N ALA A 134 0.72 -6.12 -3.18
CA ALA A 134 -0.70 -5.81 -3.19
C ALA A 134 -0.92 -4.30 -3.09
N ASN A 135 -1.60 -3.74 -4.06
CA ASN A 135 -2.16 -2.41 -3.99
C ASN A 135 -3.56 -2.45 -4.64
N GLU A 136 -4.44 -1.53 -4.26
CA GLU A 136 -5.82 -1.45 -4.76
C GLU A 136 -5.93 -1.31 -6.29
N SER A 137 -4.82 -1.11 -6.98
CA SER A 137 -4.74 -0.89 -8.43
C SER A 137 -4.26 -2.11 -9.21
N ASP A 138 -3.96 -3.24 -8.55
CA ASP A 138 -3.40 -4.40 -9.23
C ASP A 138 -4.43 -5.07 -10.13
N PRO A 139 -4.08 -5.29 -11.41
CA PRO A 139 -4.96 -5.98 -12.33
C PRO A 139 -5.11 -7.45 -11.92
N PHE A 140 -6.29 -8.01 -12.17
CA PHE A 140 -6.50 -9.46 -12.05
C PHE A 140 -5.49 -10.21 -12.91
N LEU A 141 -4.79 -11.17 -12.32
CA LEU A 141 -3.85 -11.99 -13.07
C LEU A 141 -4.60 -12.95 -13.99
N ARG A 142 -5.62 -13.62 -13.48
CA ARG A 142 -6.43 -14.60 -14.20
C ARG A 142 -7.80 -14.77 -13.57
N PHE A 143 -8.72 -15.40 -14.31
CA PHE A 143 -10.00 -15.85 -13.77
C PHE A 143 -10.23 -17.33 -14.14
N PHE A 144 -11.00 -18.00 -13.32
CA PHE A 144 -11.47 -19.36 -13.48
C PHE A 144 -12.95 -19.36 -13.84
N ASP A 145 -13.35 -20.24 -14.73
CA ASP A 145 -14.74 -20.52 -15.08
C ASP A 145 -14.95 -22.03 -15.31
N ALA A 146 -16.14 -22.43 -15.69
CA ALA A 146 -16.50 -23.84 -15.86
C ALA A 146 -15.63 -24.57 -16.90
N ASP A 147 -15.09 -23.86 -17.89
CA ASP A 147 -14.27 -24.42 -18.97
C ASP A 147 -12.79 -24.45 -18.62
N ASP A 148 -12.35 -23.63 -17.66
CA ASP A 148 -10.94 -23.47 -17.27
C ASP A 148 -10.77 -23.42 -15.74
N THR A 149 -10.82 -24.60 -15.11
CA THR A 149 -10.71 -24.77 -13.64
C THR A 149 -9.29 -25.05 -13.17
N ARG A 150 -8.30 -25.15 -14.07
CA ARG A 150 -6.90 -25.45 -13.74
C ARG A 150 -5.96 -24.60 -14.57
N GLN A 151 -5.16 -23.80 -13.89
CA GLN A 151 -4.18 -22.94 -14.55
C GLN A 151 -2.82 -23.05 -13.87
N THR A 152 -1.75 -22.91 -14.64
CA THR A 152 -0.37 -22.83 -14.13
C THR A 152 0.13 -21.40 -14.34
N PHE A 153 0.66 -20.83 -13.28
CA PHE A 153 1.26 -19.50 -13.25
C PHE A 153 2.78 -19.65 -13.16
N ASP A 154 3.45 -18.98 -14.07
CA ASP A 154 4.89 -18.82 -14.02
C ASP A 154 5.19 -17.62 -13.10
N LEU A 155 5.98 -17.86 -12.05
CA LEU A 155 6.34 -16.84 -11.07
C LEU A 155 7.58 -16.05 -11.48
N ASP A 156 8.11 -16.25 -12.70
CA ASP A 156 9.40 -15.73 -13.17
C ASP A 156 10.58 -16.09 -12.23
N ASP A 157 11.80 -15.88 -12.68
CA ASP A 157 13.01 -16.16 -11.86
C ASP A 157 13.01 -15.24 -10.63
N PRO A 158 12.84 -15.76 -9.39
CA PRO A 158 12.83 -14.93 -8.20
C PRO A 158 14.17 -14.21 -8.06
N ASP A 159 14.13 -12.87 -8.07
CA ASP A 159 15.31 -12.01 -8.05
C ASP A 159 15.24 -10.98 -6.91
N PHE A 160 16.23 -11.04 -6.02
CA PHE A 160 16.38 -10.06 -4.93
C PHE A 160 16.37 -8.60 -5.43
N TRP A 161 16.97 -8.33 -6.60
CA TRP A 161 17.01 -6.98 -7.14
C TRP A 161 15.67 -6.55 -7.72
N GLY A 162 14.91 -7.49 -8.28
CA GLY A 162 13.52 -7.28 -8.71
C GLY A 162 12.62 -6.87 -7.54
N GLY A 163 12.70 -7.61 -6.44
CA GLY A 163 12.00 -7.27 -5.21
C GLY A 163 12.36 -5.89 -4.66
N LEU A 164 13.66 -5.57 -4.58
CA LEU A 164 14.10 -4.23 -4.16
C LEU A 164 13.57 -3.13 -5.06
N TRP A 165 13.58 -3.36 -6.39
CA TRP A 165 13.10 -2.37 -7.35
C TRP A 165 11.60 -2.14 -7.22
N GLY A 166 10.80 -3.21 -7.06
CA GLY A 166 9.37 -3.11 -6.80
C GLY A 166 9.05 -2.29 -5.55
N VAL A 167 9.83 -2.49 -4.47
CA VAL A 167 9.67 -1.66 -3.25
C VAL A 167 10.08 -0.20 -3.48
N VAL A 168 11.08 0.08 -4.33
CA VAL A 168 11.41 1.46 -4.74
C VAL A 168 10.24 2.08 -5.50
N GLU A 169 9.64 1.36 -6.44
CA GLU A 169 8.45 1.83 -7.18
C GLU A 169 7.28 2.12 -6.24
N LEU A 170 7.03 1.24 -5.27
CA LEU A 170 6.02 1.45 -4.24
C LEU A 170 6.25 2.75 -3.45
N GLY A 171 7.52 3.04 -3.11
CA GLY A 171 7.89 4.31 -2.45
C GLY A 171 7.65 5.55 -3.33
N VAL A 172 7.91 5.45 -4.63
CA VAL A 172 7.59 6.53 -5.61
C VAL A 172 6.08 6.72 -5.71
N ASP A 173 5.31 5.64 -5.80
CA ASP A 173 3.86 5.68 -5.90
C ASP A 173 3.22 6.22 -4.62
N HIS A 174 3.76 5.88 -3.46
CA HIS A 174 3.33 6.46 -2.18
C HIS A 174 3.34 8.00 -2.21
N ILE A 175 4.39 8.60 -2.76
CA ILE A 175 4.45 10.06 -2.94
C ILE A 175 3.52 10.56 -4.04
N ARG A 176 3.38 9.82 -5.13
CA ARG A 176 2.53 10.20 -6.27
C ARG A 176 1.05 10.21 -5.93
N ILE A 177 0.59 9.23 -5.13
CA ILE A 177 -0.81 9.05 -4.76
C ILE A 177 -1.12 9.80 -3.45
N GLY A 178 -0.15 9.89 -2.52
CA GLY A 178 -0.30 10.51 -1.22
C GLY A 178 -0.60 12.02 -1.31
N THR A 179 -1.88 12.38 -1.23
CA THR A 179 -2.33 13.79 -1.30
C THR A 179 -1.69 14.65 -0.22
N ASP A 180 -1.51 14.12 0.98
CA ASP A 180 -0.87 14.76 2.13
C ASP A 180 0.60 15.09 1.86
N HIS A 181 1.36 14.18 1.25
CA HIS A 181 2.75 14.40 0.85
C HIS A 181 2.86 15.46 -0.25
N ILE A 182 1.97 15.42 -1.25
CA ILE A 182 1.94 16.42 -2.33
C ILE A 182 1.61 17.79 -1.75
N LEU A 183 0.58 17.92 -0.93
CA LEU A 183 0.19 19.20 -0.31
C LEU A 183 1.30 19.74 0.60
N PHE A 184 1.92 18.89 1.40
CA PHE A 184 3.06 19.27 2.24
C PHE A 184 4.24 19.75 1.41
N LEU A 185 4.61 18.99 0.36
CA LEU A 185 5.70 19.35 -0.55
C LEU A 185 5.43 20.68 -1.28
N VAL A 186 4.20 20.91 -1.73
CA VAL A 186 3.78 22.18 -2.35
C VAL A 186 3.87 23.33 -1.34
N ALA A 187 3.40 23.14 -0.10
CA ALA A 187 3.50 24.14 0.96
C ALA A 187 4.96 24.56 1.24
N LEU A 188 5.90 23.63 1.19
CA LEU A 188 7.34 23.89 1.33
C LEU A 188 7.98 24.49 0.06
N LEU A 189 7.49 24.06 -1.12
CA LEU A 189 8.05 24.46 -2.41
C LEU A 189 7.71 25.93 -2.74
N LEU A 190 6.50 26.37 -2.42
CA LEU A 190 6.07 27.75 -2.71
C LEU A 190 7.03 28.80 -2.13
N PRO A 191 7.41 28.81 -0.84
CA PRO A 191 8.34 29.81 -0.30
C PRO A 191 9.80 29.57 -0.71
N SER A 192 10.15 28.37 -1.23
CA SER A 192 11.54 27.98 -1.49
C SER A 192 12.27 28.90 -2.48
N VAL A 193 11.53 29.50 -3.43
CA VAL A 193 12.04 30.44 -4.44
C VAL A 193 12.04 31.91 -3.97
N LEU A 194 11.67 32.13 -2.70
CA LEU A 194 11.69 33.43 -2.05
C LEU A 194 12.65 33.41 -0.84
N VAL A 195 13.04 34.58 -0.40
CA VAL A 195 13.80 34.79 0.85
C VAL A 195 13.04 35.83 1.67
N PHE A 196 12.84 35.54 2.95
CA PHE A 196 12.23 36.49 3.85
C PHE A 196 13.32 37.31 4.57
N THR A 197 13.30 38.61 4.38
CA THR A 197 14.16 39.59 5.08
C THR A 197 13.33 40.39 6.08
N HIS A 198 12.48 41.28 5.63
CA HIS A 198 11.37 41.95 6.32
C HIS A 198 10.08 41.77 5.50
N LYS A 199 10.24 41.31 4.29
CA LYS A 199 9.21 40.96 3.32
C LYS A 199 9.72 39.83 2.45
N TRP A 200 8.85 39.13 1.76
CA TRP A 200 9.22 38.11 0.79
C TRP A 200 9.87 38.76 -0.46
N GLU A 201 11.09 38.38 -0.74
CA GLU A 201 11.87 38.81 -1.91
C GLU A 201 12.28 37.64 -2.77
N PRO A 202 12.37 37.77 -4.10
CA PRO A 202 12.82 36.69 -4.98
C PRO A 202 14.22 36.20 -4.61
N ALA A 203 14.39 34.87 -4.48
CA ALA A 203 15.70 34.28 -4.23
C ALA A 203 16.71 34.68 -5.31
N PRO A 204 17.93 35.10 -4.94
CA PRO A 204 18.90 35.63 -5.90
C PRO A 204 19.51 34.54 -6.78
N SER A 205 19.67 33.32 -6.28
CA SER A 205 20.37 32.23 -6.93
C SER A 205 19.51 30.96 -7.04
N PHE A 206 19.45 30.37 -8.24
CA PHE A 206 18.77 29.11 -8.50
C PHE A 206 19.38 27.97 -7.65
N SER A 207 20.69 27.83 -7.69
CA SER A 207 21.39 26.76 -6.99
C SER A 207 21.19 26.81 -5.47
N SER A 208 21.30 28.01 -4.86
CA SER A 208 21.11 28.14 -3.41
C SER A 208 19.67 27.86 -2.96
N ALA A 209 18.67 28.27 -3.75
CA ALA A 209 17.27 28.00 -3.48
C ALA A 209 16.94 26.51 -3.68
N LEU A 210 17.48 25.88 -4.74
CA LEU A 210 17.34 24.43 -4.97
C LEU A 210 17.97 23.62 -3.83
N TRP A 211 19.18 23.92 -3.43
CA TRP A 211 19.82 23.23 -2.31
C TRP A 211 19.07 23.39 -0.99
N ARG A 212 18.46 24.56 -0.75
CA ARG A 212 17.64 24.77 0.43
C ARG A 212 16.42 23.86 0.44
N ILE A 213 15.67 23.76 -0.66
CA ILE A 213 14.48 22.91 -0.72
C ILE A 213 14.84 21.41 -0.69
N LEU A 214 15.91 20.98 -1.38
CA LEU A 214 16.38 19.62 -1.30
C LEU A 214 16.76 19.25 0.14
N LYS A 215 17.49 20.12 0.86
CA LYS A 215 17.81 19.88 2.26
C LYS A 215 16.57 19.73 3.14
N ILE A 216 15.51 20.51 2.87
CA ILE A 216 14.25 20.44 3.61
C ILE A 216 13.55 19.10 3.31
N ALA A 217 13.44 18.70 2.03
CA ALA A 217 12.83 17.45 1.62
C ALA A 217 13.58 16.24 2.20
N THR A 218 14.90 16.16 2.01
CA THR A 218 15.72 15.07 2.57
C THR A 218 15.66 15.01 4.10
N SER A 219 15.56 16.17 4.77
CA SER A 219 15.39 16.20 6.22
C SER A 219 14.06 15.57 6.67
N PHE A 220 12.98 15.79 5.90
CA PHE A 220 11.70 15.12 6.09
C PHE A 220 11.83 13.62 5.87
N THR A 221 12.42 13.17 4.75
CA THR A 221 12.58 11.74 4.42
C THR A 221 13.43 11.02 5.47
N VAL A 222 14.51 11.64 5.97
CA VAL A 222 15.32 11.03 7.05
C VAL A 222 14.49 10.83 8.31
N ALA A 223 13.70 11.83 8.73
CA ALA A 223 12.83 11.72 9.90
C ALA A 223 11.73 10.66 9.70
N HIS A 224 11.10 10.66 8.50
CA HIS A 224 10.12 9.67 8.09
C HIS A 224 10.71 8.25 8.16
N SER A 225 11.89 8.05 7.59
CA SER A 225 12.59 6.75 7.60
C SER A 225 12.86 6.24 9.02
N ILE A 226 13.20 7.12 9.95
CA ILE A 226 13.46 6.75 11.36
C ILE A 226 12.17 6.19 11.99
N THR A 227 11.07 6.93 11.91
CA THR A 227 9.82 6.52 12.55
C THR A 227 9.12 5.38 11.83
N LEU A 228 9.19 5.34 10.50
CA LEU A 228 8.74 4.21 9.70
C LEU A 228 9.49 2.93 10.09
N SER A 229 10.81 3.00 10.27
CA SER A 229 11.60 1.85 10.72
C SER A 229 11.23 1.43 12.12
N LEU A 230 11.08 2.38 13.07
CA LEU A 230 10.65 2.05 14.43
C LEU A 230 9.29 1.37 14.47
N ALA A 231 8.35 1.84 13.66
CA ALA A 231 7.02 1.26 13.55
C ALA A 231 7.05 -0.09 12.82
N GLY A 232 7.78 -0.22 11.70
CA GLY A 232 7.93 -1.47 10.96
C GLY A 232 8.65 -2.58 11.76
N PHE A 233 9.43 -2.23 12.78
CA PHE A 233 10.00 -3.19 13.74
C PHE A 233 9.14 -3.42 14.98
N GLY A 234 7.91 -2.87 15.03
CA GLY A 234 7.01 -3.01 16.17
C GLY A 234 7.50 -2.32 17.45
N VAL A 235 8.47 -1.39 17.36
CA VAL A 235 8.98 -0.64 18.53
C VAL A 235 8.00 0.46 18.97
N VAL A 236 7.25 1.00 17.98
CA VAL A 236 6.25 2.04 18.21
C VAL A 236 4.99 1.67 17.44
N GLU A 237 3.89 1.50 18.17
CA GLU A 237 2.56 1.27 17.60
C GLU A 237 1.64 2.40 18.05
N LEU A 238 1.06 3.11 17.11
CA LEU A 238 0.10 4.18 17.38
C LEU A 238 -1.18 3.96 16.54
N PRO A 239 -2.35 4.27 17.11
CA PRO A 239 -3.59 4.20 16.35
C PRO A 239 -3.56 5.16 15.14
N SER A 240 -4.07 4.72 13.97
CA SER A 240 -4.03 5.50 12.71
C SER A 240 -4.70 6.87 12.83
N LYS A 241 -5.90 6.95 13.40
CA LYS A 241 -6.68 8.20 13.49
C LYS A 241 -5.95 9.37 14.16
N PRO A 242 -5.30 9.23 15.33
CA PRO A 242 -4.48 10.29 15.91
C PRO A 242 -3.30 10.70 15.02
N VAL A 243 -2.64 9.74 14.38
CA VAL A 243 -1.48 9.99 13.51
C VAL A 243 -1.91 10.80 12.29
N GLU A 244 -2.95 10.39 11.60
CA GLU A 244 -3.52 11.10 10.44
C GLU A 244 -3.95 12.53 10.79
N THR A 245 -4.55 12.70 11.98
CA THR A 245 -4.92 14.04 12.47
C THR A 245 -3.70 14.93 12.66
N ILE A 246 -2.60 14.41 13.23
CA ILE A 246 -1.36 15.16 13.40
C ILE A 246 -0.71 15.46 12.05
N ILE A 247 -0.76 14.53 11.09
CA ILE A 247 -0.30 14.75 9.72
C ILE A 247 -1.07 15.91 9.08
N ALA A 248 -2.39 15.90 9.14
CA ALA A 248 -3.21 16.99 8.61
C ALA A 248 -2.90 18.35 9.27
N ILE A 249 -2.73 18.38 10.61
CA ILE A 249 -2.32 19.58 11.32
C ILE A 249 -0.93 20.06 10.89
N SER A 250 0.02 19.14 10.62
CA SER A 250 1.37 19.49 10.18
C SER A 250 1.37 20.23 8.83
N ILE A 251 0.49 19.81 7.91
CA ILE A 251 0.30 20.46 6.60
C ILE A 251 -0.24 21.88 6.78
N ILE A 252 -1.25 22.05 7.64
CA ILE A 252 -1.81 23.37 7.96
C ILE A 252 -0.72 24.27 8.56
N LEU A 253 0.09 23.77 9.48
CA LEU A 253 1.18 24.52 10.10
C LEU A 253 2.29 24.89 9.10
N ALA A 254 2.60 23.99 8.15
CA ALA A 254 3.53 24.28 7.05
C ALA A 254 2.99 25.39 6.14
N ALA A 255 1.71 25.37 5.81
CA ALA A 255 1.05 26.41 5.04
C ALA A 255 1.01 27.76 5.79
N LEU A 256 0.67 27.75 7.09
CA LEU A 256 0.66 28.95 7.92
C LEU A 256 2.07 29.57 8.09
N HIS A 257 3.12 28.73 8.12
CA HIS A 257 4.50 29.20 8.19
C HIS A 257 4.87 30.11 6.99
N ASN A 258 4.21 29.95 5.84
CA ASN A 258 4.41 30.80 4.67
C ASN A 258 3.94 32.26 4.92
N PHE A 259 2.96 32.46 5.80
CA PHE A 259 2.47 33.79 6.17
C PHE A 259 3.24 34.35 7.37
N PHE A 260 3.56 33.49 8.31
CA PHE A 260 4.23 33.82 9.57
C PHE A 260 5.54 33.04 9.70
N PRO A 261 6.62 33.44 8.99
CA PRO A 261 7.86 32.68 8.92
C PRO A 261 8.63 32.76 10.26
N ILE A 262 8.24 31.89 11.19
CA ILE A 262 8.83 31.82 12.55
C ILE A 262 10.22 31.14 12.52
N PHE A 263 10.37 30.07 11.71
CA PHE A 263 11.59 29.26 11.64
C PHE A 263 12.48 29.63 10.45
N GLN A 264 12.79 30.91 10.28
CA GLN A 264 13.63 31.39 9.18
C GLN A 264 14.99 30.71 9.19
N ASN A 265 15.42 30.20 8.02
CA ASN A 265 16.64 29.43 7.79
C ASN A 265 16.76 28.11 8.60
N LYS A 266 15.69 27.71 9.27
CA LYS A 266 15.58 26.44 10.02
C LYS A 266 14.35 25.65 9.59
N GLU A 267 13.82 25.88 8.41
CA GLU A 267 12.65 25.21 7.85
C GLU A 267 12.86 23.67 7.78
N TRP A 268 14.11 23.25 7.63
CA TRP A 268 14.49 21.84 7.68
C TRP A 268 14.22 21.18 9.05
N VAL A 269 14.27 21.95 10.16
CA VAL A 269 13.94 21.43 11.50
C VAL A 269 12.45 21.18 11.62
N LEU A 270 11.64 22.07 11.04
CA LEU A 270 10.19 21.90 11.00
C LEU A 270 9.81 20.70 10.15
N ALA A 271 10.43 20.56 8.96
CA ALA A 271 10.21 19.41 8.07
C ALA A 271 10.65 18.10 8.76
N PHE A 272 11.78 18.10 9.47
CA PHE A 272 12.20 16.94 10.26
C PHE A 272 11.17 16.55 11.31
N ALA A 273 10.69 17.52 12.10
CA ALA A 273 9.69 17.28 13.15
C ALA A 273 8.39 16.69 12.55
N PHE A 274 7.95 17.21 11.40
CA PHE A 274 6.74 16.69 10.73
C PHE A 274 6.98 15.32 10.11
N GLY A 275 8.15 15.07 9.52
CA GLY A 275 8.53 13.76 8.97
C GLY A 275 8.45 12.64 10.01
N LEU A 276 8.74 12.92 11.30
CA LEU A 276 8.61 11.93 12.36
C LEU A 276 7.16 11.44 12.55
N PHE A 277 6.16 12.28 12.35
CA PHE A 277 4.76 11.88 12.44
C PHE A 277 4.30 11.17 11.17
N HIS A 278 4.73 11.63 9.99
CA HIS A 278 4.34 11.03 8.72
C HIS A 278 4.81 9.58 8.59
N GLY A 279 6.02 9.25 9.06
CA GLY A 279 6.52 7.87 9.02
C GLY A 279 5.75 6.88 9.90
N LEU A 280 5.04 7.37 10.93
CA LEU A 280 4.17 6.53 11.76
C LEU A 280 2.84 6.19 11.07
N GLY A 281 2.39 7.01 10.13
CA GLY A 281 1.11 6.83 9.43
C GLY A 281 1.11 5.67 8.44
N PHE A 282 2.29 5.19 8.02
CA PHE A 282 2.43 4.16 6.99
C PHE A 282 2.75 2.76 7.55
N ALA A 283 2.88 2.63 8.86
CA ALA A 283 3.32 1.37 9.48
C ALA A 283 2.35 0.21 9.28
N GLY A 284 1.04 0.46 9.33
CA GLY A 284 0.01 -0.57 9.10
C GLY A 284 0.11 -1.18 7.71
N LEU A 285 0.26 -0.33 6.68
CA LEU A 285 0.35 -0.78 5.30
C LEU A 285 1.61 -1.65 5.03
N LEU A 286 2.73 -1.42 5.73
CA LEU A 286 3.91 -2.28 5.61
C LEU A 286 3.63 -3.72 6.07
N THR A 287 2.80 -3.89 7.08
CA THR A 287 2.37 -5.20 7.56
C THR A 287 1.43 -5.86 6.56
N GLU A 288 0.46 -5.11 6.05
CA GLU A 288 -0.48 -5.58 5.02
C GLU A 288 0.23 -6.00 3.73
N LEU A 289 1.29 -5.29 3.34
CA LEU A 289 2.12 -5.62 2.17
C LEU A 289 3.14 -6.74 2.44
N GLY A 290 3.16 -7.34 3.63
CA GLY A 290 4.11 -8.38 3.99
C GLY A 290 5.58 -7.98 4.00
N LEU A 291 5.89 -6.69 3.84
CA LEU A 291 7.27 -6.18 3.79
C LEU A 291 8.02 -6.32 5.11
N ASP A 292 7.31 -6.67 6.17
CA ASP A 292 7.84 -6.87 7.51
C ASP A 292 8.38 -8.28 7.76
N ARG A 293 8.10 -9.27 6.90
CA ARG A 293 8.40 -10.68 7.17
C ARG A 293 9.85 -11.07 6.83
N THR A 294 10.20 -11.12 5.57
CA THR A 294 11.45 -11.75 5.12
C THR A 294 12.60 -10.78 4.94
N ASN A 295 12.39 -9.65 4.27
CA ASN A 295 13.43 -8.71 3.86
C ASN A 295 13.23 -7.30 4.44
N ARG A 296 12.67 -7.21 5.64
CA ARG A 296 12.25 -5.97 6.30
C ARG A 296 13.24 -4.80 6.20
N VAL A 297 14.52 -5.04 6.51
CA VAL A 297 15.54 -3.97 6.50
C VAL A 297 15.73 -3.41 5.09
N TRP A 298 15.84 -4.30 4.11
CA TRP A 298 16.05 -3.92 2.72
C TRP A 298 14.82 -3.27 2.11
N SER A 299 13.63 -3.77 2.46
CA SER A 299 12.35 -3.18 2.03
C SER A 299 12.17 -1.77 2.58
N LEU A 300 12.40 -1.56 3.87
CA LEU A 300 12.35 -0.23 4.48
C LEU A 300 13.35 0.74 3.85
N PHE A 301 14.55 0.29 3.55
CA PHE A 301 15.55 1.09 2.86
C PHE A 301 15.14 1.44 1.43
N ALA A 302 14.73 0.44 0.64
CA ALA A 302 14.30 0.60 -0.76
C ALA A 302 13.07 1.51 -0.87
N PHE A 303 12.07 1.34 0.01
CA PHE A 303 10.91 2.20 0.08
C PHE A 303 11.29 3.67 0.30
N ASN A 304 12.15 3.95 1.28
CA ASN A 304 12.58 5.33 1.55
C ASN A 304 13.43 5.93 0.42
N VAL A 305 14.18 5.11 -0.31
CA VAL A 305 14.84 5.56 -1.56
C VAL A 305 13.79 5.95 -2.60
N GLY A 306 12.72 5.16 -2.75
CA GLY A 306 11.59 5.48 -3.62
C GLY A 306 10.90 6.78 -3.24
N VAL A 307 10.62 6.98 -1.96
CA VAL A 307 10.05 8.23 -1.42
C VAL A 307 10.92 9.44 -1.79
N GLU A 308 12.24 9.36 -1.56
CA GLU A 308 13.17 10.44 -1.92
C GLU A 308 13.18 10.70 -3.43
N ILE A 309 13.21 9.65 -4.25
CA ILE A 309 13.13 9.78 -5.72
C ILE A 309 11.83 10.48 -6.12
N GLY A 310 10.68 10.05 -5.62
CA GLY A 310 9.38 10.66 -5.90
C GLY A 310 9.34 12.15 -5.57
N GLN A 311 9.83 12.52 -4.39
CA GLN A 311 9.95 13.93 -3.98
C GLN A 311 10.87 14.72 -4.88
N VAL A 312 12.07 14.21 -5.19
CA VAL A 312 13.04 14.87 -6.06
C VAL A 312 12.49 15.08 -7.46
N VAL A 313 11.79 14.10 -8.02
CA VAL A 313 11.13 14.23 -9.33
C VAL A 313 10.13 15.37 -9.33
N ILE A 314 9.23 15.44 -8.34
CA ILE A 314 8.24 16.53 -8.22
C ILE A 314 8.95 17.88 -8.09
N LEU A 315 9.99 17.96 -7.25
CA LEU A 315 10.77 19.17 -7.05
C LEU A 315 11.45 19.63 -8.35
N LEU A 316 12.08 18.72 -9.08
CA LEU A 316 12.78 19.05 -10.34
C LEU A 316 11.81 19.47 -11.46
N LEU A 317 10.57 18.97 -11.45
CA LEU A 317 9.55 19.37 -12.40
C LEU A 317 8.96 20.76 -12.07
N LEU A 318 8.65 21.02 -10.81
CA LEU A 318 7.93 22.23 -10.40
C LEU A 318 8.86 23.41 -10.09
N PHE A 319 10.00 23.15 -9.44
CA PHE A 319 10.90 24.21 -8.96
C PHE A 319 11.42 25.15 -10.05
N PRO A 320 11.86 24.68 -11.25
CA PRO A 320 12.33 25.60 -12.29
C PRO A 320 11.26 26.58 -12.75
N ALA A 321 10.01 26.09 -12.90
CA ALA A 321 8.89 26.94 -13.29
C ALA A 321 8.60 28.02 -12.23
N LEU A 322 8.54 27.63 -10.95
CA LEU A 322 8.35 28.56 -9.84
C LEU A 322 9.50 29.56 -9.73
N PHE A 323 10.74 29.10 -9.93
CA PHE A 323 11.90 29.97 -9.91
C PHE A 323 11.88 31.02 -11.02
N LEU A 324 11.42 30.66 -12.23
CA LEU A 324 11.23 31.61 -13.33
C LEU A 324 10.14 32.64 -13.02
N LEU A 325 9.03 32.18 -12.43
CA LEU A 325 7.87 33.03 -12.12
C LEU A 325 8.05 33.90 -10.87
N ARG A 326 9.02 33.60 -9.99
CA ARG A 326 9.18 34.24 -8.68
C ARG A 326 9.24 35.77 -8.64
N ARG A 327 9.59 36.41 -9.77
CA ARG A 327 9.67 37.85 -9.91
C ARG A 327 8.39 38.48 -10.45
N THR A 328 7.42 37.68 -10.86
CA THR A 328 6.17 38.17 -11.46
C THR A 328 5.18 38.57 -10.37
N ARG A 329 4.34 39.57 -10.69
CA ARG A 329 3.23 39.94 -9.79
C ARG A 329 2.23 38.80 -9.61
N LEU A 330 2.05 37.97 -10.64
CA LEU A 330 1.20 36.82 -10.61
C LEU A 330 1.65 35.79 -9.55
N TYR A 331 2.97 35.57 -9.44
CA TYR A 331 3.51 34.67 -8.44
C TYR A 331 3.25 35.17 -7.01
N HIS A 332 3.48 36.44 -6.73
CA HIS A 332 3.23 37.00 -5.40
C HIS A 332 1.75 36.97 -5.02
N VAL A 333 0.85 37.26 -5.95
CA VAL A 333 -0.59 37.14 -5.71
C VAL A 333 -0.95 35.64 -5.48
N GLY A 334 -0.50 34.74 -6.35
CA GLY A 334 -0.75 33.29 -6.20
C GLY A 334 -0.17 32.71 -4.91
N PHE A 335 1.03 33.14 -4.48
CA PHE A 335 1.63 32.71 -3.22
C PHE A 335 0.75 33.04 -2.02
N PHE A 336 0.17 34.23 -1.96
CA PHE A 336 -0.72 34.62 -0.87
C PHE A 336 -2.14 34.07 -0.99
N THR A 337 -2.57 33.58 -2.16
CA THR A 337 -3.92 33.00 -2.34
C THR A 337 -3.95 31.48 -2.30
N ILE A 338 -2.87 30.80 -2.74
CA ILE A 338 -2.78 29.33 -2.76
C ILE A 338 -2.10 28.82 -1.47
N GLY A 339 -1.21 29.62 -0.89
CA GLY A 339 -0.55 29.31 0.38
C GLY A 339 -1.42 29.53 1.61
N SER A 340 -2.66 29.99 1.42
CA SER A 340 -3.69 30.13 2.45
C SER A 340 -4.72 29.00 2.35
#